data_5a0730b70a97fc19adf77a1595681825
#
_entry.id   5a0730b70a97fc19adf77a1595681825
#
_cell.length_a   1.000
_cell.length_b   1.000
_cell.length_c   1.000
_cell.angle_alpha   90.00
_cell.angle_beta   90.00
_cell.angle_gamma   90.00
#
_symmetry.space_group_name_H-M   'P 1'
#
loop_
_entity.id
_entity.type
_entity.pdbx_description
1 polymer ?
#
loop_
_entity_poly.entity_id
_entity_poly.type
_entity_poly.pdbx_seq_one_letter_code
_entity_poly.pdbx_strand_id
1 'polypeptide(L)'
;SLSMTPLTNWRIPGPELKFEERWMPPTHVETPDAPAKDMSITVGWNTAQSYGITREEMDAWAARSHHRAIAAMDAGKFADEIVPLKITQFDGSVVDFSVDEHPRRDTTVDKLAGLKVLHPEIEGFSITAGNASGTNDAAAGVAVVERDYAAAHGLNVMATVRAWGAAGVPPRDTGLGAVKVIGKVLDRAGLKPSDIALWEINEAFASVPIAACKEYGLDEELVNFSGSGCSLGHPIAASGARMVTTLVYELQRRGGGIGMAAMCAGGGQGGAVIVEV
;
A
#
# COMPACT_ATOMS: atom_id res chain seq x y z
N SER A 1 -3.89 8.57 8.43
CA SER A 1 -3.48 9.47 7.33
C SER A 1 -4.62 10.38 6.94
N LEU A 2 -4.35 11.64 6.70
CA LEU A 2 -5.35 12.65 6.34
C LEU A 2 -4.84 13.44 5.13
N SER A 3 -5.58 13.42 4.02
CA SER A 3 -5.23 14.11 2.77
C SER A 3 -5.37 15.63 2.87
N MET A 4 -6.26 16.09 3.75
CA MET A 4 -6.58 17.51 3.96
C MET A 4 -6.01 18.06 5.26
N THR A 5 -5.02 17.39 5.85
CA THR A 5 -4.37 17.92 7.07
C THR A 5 -3.77 19.30 6.78
N PRO A 6 -4.14 20.34 7.54
CA PRO A 6 -3.50 21.64 7.42
C PRO A 6 -2.02 21.49 7.77
N LEU A 7 -1.15 21.78 6.82
CA LEU A 7 0.28 21.87 7.10
C LEU A 7 0.56 23.19 7.80
N THR A 8 1.28 23.13 8.91
CA THR A 8 1.68 24.34 9.62
C THR A 8 2.64 25.15 8.74
N ASN A 9 2.54 26.48 8.84
CA ASN A 9 3.50 27.38 8.20
C ASN A 9 4.89 27.14 8.79
N TRP A 10 5.79 26.60 7.99
CA TRP A 10 7.17 26.35 8.39
C TRP A 10 8.08 27.46 7.86
N ARG A 11 9.03 27.89 8.69
CA ARG A 11 10.14 28.70 8.21
C ARG A 11 11.09 27.83 7.39
N ILE A 12 11.28 28.21 6.13
CA ILE A 12 12.30 27.58 5.31
C ILE A 12 13.65 28.16 5.72
N PRO A 13 14.63 27.34 6.17
CA PRO A 13 15.97 27.80 6.46
C PRO A 13 16.64 28.41 5.22
N GLY A 14 17.19 29.60 5.34
CA GLY A 14 17.88 30.28 4.25
C GLY A 14 18.07 31.79 4.51
N PRO A 15 18.82 32.50 3.66
CA PRO A 15 19.04 33.94 3.81
C PRO A 15 17.77 34.76 3.63
N GLU A 16 16.77 34.20 2.91
CA GLU A 16 15.45 34.80 2.79
C GLU A 16 14.45 33.99 3.66
N LEU A 17 13.92 34.63 4.69
CA LEU A 17 12.89 34.01 5.54
C LEU A 17 11.59 33.89 4.74
N LYS A 18 11.36 32.73 4.10
CA LYS A 18 10.12 32.41 3.40
C LYS A 18 9.23 31.57 4.29
N PHE A 19 7.91 31.77 4.15
CA PHE A 19 6.88 30.88 4.72
C PHE A 19 6.20 30.18 3.58
N GLU A 20 6.16 28.83 3.64
CA GLU A 20 5.33 28.02 2.75
C GLU A 20 4.18 27.41 3.54
N GLU A 21 2.95 27.54 3.01
CA GLU A 21 1.75 27.00 3.65
C GLU A 21 1.71 25.46 3.62
N ARG A 22 2.46 24.83 2.70
CA ARG A 22 2.48 23.38 2.49
C ARG A 22 3.90 22.85 2.30
N TRP A 23 4.81 23.29 3.16
CA TRP A 23 6.18 22.78 3.06
C TRP A 23 6.30 21.38 3.68
N MET A 24 6.84 20.44 2.89
CA MET A 24 7.36 19.16 3.37
C MET A 24 8.86 19.10 3.12
N PRO A 25 9.67 18.67 4.10
CA PRO A 25 11.09 18.50 3.86
C PRO A 25 11.31 17.47 2.74
N PRO A 26 12.24 17.70 1.81
CA PRO A 26 12.56 16.70 0.80
C PRO A 26 13.15 15.47 1.47
N THR A 27 12.72 14.29 1.03
CA THR A 27 13.22 13.01 1.56
C THR A 27 14.63 12.69 1.07
N HIS A 28 15.08 13.35 0.01
CA HIS A 28 16.40 13.19 -0.62
C HIS A 28 16.70 14.40 -1.51
N VAL A 29 17.93 14.47 -2.03
CA VAL A 29 18.29 15.46 -3.04
C VAL A 29 17.62 15.11 -4.36
N GLU A 30 16.85 16.05 -4.91
CA GLU A 30 16.09 15.82 -6.14
C GLU A 30 17.02 15.69 -7.37
N THR A 31 16.65 14.76 -8.25
CA THR A 31 17.18 14.62 -9.61
C THR A 31 16.01 14.44 -10.57
N PRO A 32 16.19 14.65 -11.89
CA PRO A 32 15.08 14.49 -12.86
C PRO A 32 14.40 13.10 -12.79
N ASP A 33 15.16 12.05 -12.48
CA ASP A 33 14.68 10.68 -12.34
C ASP A 33 14.33 10.30 -10.89
N ALA A 34 14.52 11.22 -9.95
CA ALA A 34 14.16 11.06 -8.54
C ALA A 34 13.61 12.36 -7.94
N PRO A 35 12.47 12.87 -8.44
CA PRO A 35 11.80 14.02 -7.83
C PRO A 35 11.27 13.66 -6.45
N ALA A 36 11.52 14.48 -5.44
CA ALA A 36 11.16 14.16 -4.05
C ALA A 36 9.65 14.20 -3.79
N LYS A 37 8.90 14.92 -4.61
CA LYS A 37 7.45 15.14 -4.45
C LYS A 37 6.59 14.35 -5.44
N ASP A 38 7.20 13.70 -6.43
CA ASP A 38 6.47 12.96 -7.47
C ASP A 38 6.72 11.46 -7.42
N MET A 39 5.84 10.78 -6.70
CA MET A 39 5.91 9.33 -6.54
C MET A 39 5.48 8.57 -7.81
N SER A 40 4.80 9.23 -8.76
CA SER A 40 4.44 8.57 -10.04
C SER A 40 5.68 8.23 -10.85
N ILE A 41 6.75 9.01 -10.71
CA ILE A 41 8.06 8.74 -11.32
C ILE A 41 8.85 7.74 -10.48
N THR A 42 9.16 8.09 -9.23
CA THR A 42 10.08 7.29 -8.38
C THR A 42 9.52 5.94 -7.95
N VAL A 43 8.20 5.82 -7.80
CA VAL A 43 7.56 4.55 -7.40
C VAL A 43 6.93 3.87 -8.60
N GLY A 44 6.09 4.57 -9.37
CA GLY A 44 5.34 3.98 -10.47
C GLY A 44 6.20 3.67 -11.68
N TRP A 45 6.68 4.73 -12.32
CA TRP A 45 7.36 4.67 -13.63
C TRP A 45 8.70 3.95 -13.58
N ASN A 46 9.59 4.35 -12.67
CA ASN A 46 10.91 3.74 -12.57
C ASN A 46 10.84 2.24 -12.26
N THR A 47 9.85 1.82 -11.44
CA THR A 47 9.60 0.39 -11.18
C THR A 47 9.12 -0.32 -12.45
N ALA A 48 8.17 0.28 -13.18
CA ALA A 48 7.69 -0.29 -14.44
C ALA A 48 8.83 -0.47 -15.46
N GLN A 49 9.67 0.56 -15.61
CA GLN A 49 10.85 0.50 -16.48
C GLN A 49 11.83 -0.60 -16.08
N SER A 50 12.14 -0.72 -14.79
CA SER A 50 13.12 -1.68 -14.27
C SER A 50 12.73 -3.14 -14.51
N TYR A 51 11.42 -3.43 -14.58
CA TYR A 51 10.89 -4.79 -14.76
C TYR A 51 10.19 -4.99 -16.12
N GLY A 52 10.26 -4.03 -17.03
CA GLY A 52 9.61 -4.10 -18.33
C GLY A 52 8.09 -4.29 -18.22
N ILE A 53 7.47 -3.63 -17.24
CA ILE A 53 6.02 -3.74 -16.98
C ILE A 53 5.29 -2.78 -17.91
N THR A 54 4.34 -3.32 -18.68
CA THR A 54 3.58 -2.53 -19.65
C THR A 54 2.41 -1.78 -19.00
N ARG A 55 1.85 -0.85 -19.73
CA ARG A 55 0.62 -0.15 -19.35
C ARG A 55 -0.54 -1.12 -19.16
N GLU A 56 -0.67 -2.08 -20.10
CA GLU A 56 -1.72 -3.08 -20.10
C GLU A 56 -1.65 -4.00 -18.89
N GLU A 57 -0.44 -4.44 -18.50
CA GLU A 57 -0.24 -5.24 -17.29
C GLU A 57 -0.69 -4.46 -16.04
N MET A 58 -0.35 -3.18 -15.94
CA MET A 58 -0.73 -2.34 -14.80
C MET A 58 -2.24 -2.05 -14.77
N ASP A 59 -2.87 -1.78 -15.90
CA ASP A 59 -4.30 -1.54 -15.97
C ASP A 59 -5.09 -2.82 -15.65
N ALA A 60 -4.63 -3.99 -16.12
CA ALA A 60 -5.21 -5.28 -15.77
C ALA A 60 -5.12 -5.57 -14.27
N TRP A 61 -3.94 -5.29 -13.67
CA TRP A 61 -3.76 -5.41 -12.22
C TRP A 61 -4.71 -4.51 -11.44
N ALA A 62 -4.80 -3.24 -11.80
CA ALA A 62 -5.66 -2.27 -11.13
C ALA A 62 -7.16 -2.65 -11.25
N ALA A 63 -7.61 -3.09 -12.43
CA ALA A 63 -8.97 -3.59 -12.62
C ALA A 63 -9.25 -4.80 -11.71
N ARG A 64 -8.33 -5.76 -11.65
CA ARG A 64 -8.41 -6.91 -10.75
C ARG A 64 -8.46 -6.51 -9.29
N SER A 65 -7.66 -5.52 -8.88
CA SER A 65 -7.68 -4.99 -7.52
C SER A 65 -9.07 -4.47 -7.14
N HIS A 66 -9.70 -3.65 -8.00
CA HIS A 66 -11.07 -3.18 -7.78
C HIS A 66 -12.08 -4.33 -7.71
N HIS A 67 -12.02 -5.30 -8.61
CA HIS A 67 -12.93 -6.44 -8.61
C HIS A 67 -12.80 -7.27 -7.33
N ARG A 68 -11.58 -7.50 -6.85
CA ARG A 68 -11.32 -8.21 -5.59
C ARG A 68 -11.83 -7.45 -4.37
N ALA A 69 -11.62 -6.13 -4.32
CA ALA A 69 -12.14 -5.30 -3.24
C ALA A 69 -13.68 -5.35 -3.19
N ILE A 70 -14.34 -5.18 -4.34
CA ILE A 70 -15.79 -5.27 -4.43
C ILE A 70 -16.31 -6.66 -4.02
N ALA A 71 -15.68 -7.73 -4.50
CA ALA A 71 -16.06 -9.08 -4.13
C ALA A 71 -15.90 -9.34 -2.61
N ALA A 72 -14.83 -8.81 -2.00
CA ALA A 72 -14.61 -8.90 -0.57
C ALA A 72 -15.64 -8.09 0.24
N MET A 73 -16.00 -6.88 -0.22
CA MET A 73 -17.06 -6.06 0.37
C MET A 73 -18.42 -6.77 0.31
N ASP A 74 -18.79 -7.28 -0.86
CA ASP A 74 -20.08 -7.96 -1.08
C ASP A 74 -20.18 -9.26 -0.27
N ALA A 75 -19.05 -9.92 -0.03
CA ALA A 75 -18.97 -11.11 0.83
C ALA A 75 -18.88 -10.78 2.33
N GLY A 76 -18.89 -9.49 2.72
CA GLY A 76 -18.80 -9.05 4.10
C GLY A 76 -17.46 -9.30 4.77
N LYS A 77 -16.39 -9.54 4.01
CA LYS A 77 -15.07 -9.89 4.56
C LYS A 77 -14.45 -8.80 5.42
N PHE A 78 -14.79 -7.53 5.17
CA PHE A 78 -14.27 -6.40 5.93
C PHE A 78 -15.08 -6.06 7.19
N ALA A 79 -16.20 -6.76 7.46
CA ALA A 79 -17.07 -6.47 8.60
C ALA A 79 -16.35 -6.59 9.96
N ASP A 80 -15.40 -7.54 10.05
CA ASP A 80 -14.60 -7.75 11.26
C ASP A 80 -13.39 -6.81 11.37
N GLU A 81 -13.04 -6.14 10.27
CA GLU A 81 -11.86 -5.28 10.17
C GLU A 81 -12.20 -3.80 10.34
N ILE A 82 -13.41 -3.40 9.90
CA ILE A 82 -13.86 -2.01 9.90
C ILE A 82 -14.53 -1.67 11.24
N VAL A 83 -14.08 -0.59 11.85
CA VAL A 83 -14.75 0.02 13.00
C VAL A 83 -15.74 1.07 12.48
N PRO A 84 -17.07 0.83 12.57
CA PRO A 84 -18.06 1.79 12.10
C PRO A 84 -17.99 3.10 12.87
N LEU A 85 -18.07 4.22 12.17
CA LEU A 85 -18.08 5.56 12.76
C LEU A 85 -19.40 6.25 12.51
N LYS A 86 -19.87 7.02 13.48
CA LYS A 86 -21.01 7.94 13.30
C LYS A 86 -20.48 9.30 12.89
N ILE A 87 -20.81 9.71 11.68
CA ILE A 87 -20.35 10.98 11.09
C ILE A 87 -21.50 11.98 11.01
N THR A 88 -21.32 13.12 11.66
CA THR A 88 -22.26 14.23 11.53
C THR A 88 -21.96 14.99 10.24
N GLN A 89 -22.96 15.07 9.36
CA GLN A 89 -22.86 15.77 8.09
C GLN A 89 -23.03 17.29 8.30
N PHE A 90 -22.74 18.09 7.27
CA PHE A 90 -22.88 19.55 7.31
C PHE A 90 -24.33 20.01 7.55
N ASP A 91 -25.32 19.22 7.18
CA ASP A 91 -26.74 19.47 7.41
C ASP A 91 -27.24 19.05 8.81
N GLY A 92 -26.32 18.50 9.64
CA GLY A 92 -26.62 18.02 10.99
C GLY A 92 -27.13 16.57 11.03
N SER A 93 -27.35 15.91 9.90
CA SER A 93 -27.70 14.49 9.85
C SER A 93 -26.52 13.63 10.32
N VAL A 94 -26.82 12.44 10.87
CA VAL A 94 -25.80 11.49 11.29
C VAL A 94 -25.89 10.25 10.40
N VAL A 95 -24.79 9.86 9.80
CA VAL A 95 -24.66 8.65 8.98
C VAL A 95 -23.70 7.67 9.62
N ASP A 96 -23.96 6.37 9.45
CA ASP A 96 -23.02 5.31 9.81
C ASP A 96 -22.04 5.14 8.65
N PHE A 97 -20.75 5.43 8.91
CA PHE A 97 -19.67 5.25 7.97
C PHE A 97 -18.96 3.92 8.28
N SER A 98 -19.20 2.92 7.46
CA SER A 98 -18.75 1.54 7.67
C SER A 98 -18.36 0.83 6.38
N VAL A 99 -18.29 1.57 5.27
CA VAL A 99 -17.98 1.02 3.93
C VAL A 99 -16.94 1.90 3.26
N ASP A 100 -15.91 1.29 2.70
CA ASP A 100 -14.91 2.00 1.90
C ASP A 100 -15.51 2.58 0.62
N GLU A 101 -15.25 3.85 0.36
CA GLU A 101 -15.83 4.61 -0.76
C GLU A 101 -14.97 4.55 -2.04
N HIS A 102 -13.68 4.19 -1.91
CA HIS A 102 -12.73 4.24 -3.03
C HIS A 102 -12.92 3.13 -4.07
N PRO A 103 -13.31 1.87 -3.72
CA PRO A 103 -13.49 0.79 -4.69
C PRO A 103 -14.58 1.12 -5.71
N ARG A 104 -14.30 0.90 -7.00
CA ARG A 104 -15.20 1.23 -8.12
C ARG A 104 -15.74 -0.03 -8.78
N ARG A 105 -17.06 -0.24 -8.69
CA ARG A 105 -17.76 -1.41 -9.26
C ARG A 105 -17.72 -1.47 -10.79
N ASP A 106 -17.60 -0.33 -11.43
CA ASP A 106 -17.68 -0.19 -12.88
C ASP A 106 -16.30 -0.11 -13.56
N THR A 107 -15.22 -0.41 -12.83
CA THR A 107 -13.86 -0.44 -13.37
C THR A 107 -13.70 -1.59 -14.35
N THR A 108 -13.19 -1.28 -15.55
CA THR A 108 -12.81 -2.25 -16.58
C THR A 108 -11.46 -1.88 -17.16
N VAL A 109 -10.75 -2.85 -17.74
CA VAL A 109 -9.47 -2.59 -18.43
C VAL A 109 -9.63 -1.54 -19.53
N ASP A 110 -10.73 -1.62 -20.32
CA ASP A 110 -10.99 -0.65 -21.38
C ASP A 110 -11.17 0.78 -20.87
N LYS A 111 -11.85 0.96 -19.72
CA LYS A 111 -11.98 2.27 -19.09
C LYS A 111 -10.63 2.80 -18.60
N LEU A 112 -9.80 1.93 -18.04
CA LEU A 112 -8.46 2.31 -17.58
C LEU A 112 -7.54 2.65 -18.74
N ALA A 113 -7.58 1.89 -19.84
CA ALA A 113 -6.82 2.15 -21.06
C ALA A 113 -7.10 3.53 -21.67
N GLY A 114 -8.34 4.05 -21.50
CA GLY A 114 -8.73 5.39 -21.94
C GLY A 114 -8.21 6.54 -21.08
N LEU A 115 -7.57 6.28 -19.94
CA LEU A 115 -7.06 7.33 -19.06
C LEU A 115 -5.74 7.93 -19.58
N LYS A 116 -5.62 9.26 -19.41
CA LYS A 116 -4.42 9.98 -19.75
C LYS A 116 -3.29 9.64 -18.78
N VAL A 117 -2.08 9.56 -19.30
CA VAL A 117 -0.87 9.44 -18.48
C VAL A 117 -0.65 10.71 -17.65
N LEU A 118 -0.03 10.57 -16.49
CA LEU A 118 0.22 11.70 -15.59
C LEU A 118 1.30 12.64 -16.14
N HIS A 119 2.28 12.11 -16.89
CA HIS A 119 3.38 12.87 -17.50
C HIS A 119 3.44 12.64 -19.00
N PRO A 120 2.59 13.33 -19.79
CA PRO A 120 2.60 13.21 -21.25
C PRO A 120 3.88 13.76 -21.91
N GLU A 121 4.66 14.57 -21.20
CA GLU A 121 5.95 15.08 -21.62
C GLU A 121 7.10 14.07 -21.54
N ILE A 122 6.90 12.94 -20.81
CA ILE A 122 7.87 11.85 -20.72
C ILE A 122 7.51 10.78 -21.74
N GLU A 123 8.40 10.54 -22.70
CA GLU A 123 8.18 9.54 -23.74
C GLU A 123 7.99 8.14 -23.14
N GLY A 124 6.93 7.46 -23.55
CA GLY A 124 6.59 6.11 -23.11
C GLY A 124 6.00 6.04 -21.70
N PHE A 125 5.77 7.17 -21.01
CA PHE A 125 5.20 7.16 -19.66
C PHE A 125 3.86 6.44 -19.59
N SER A 126 3.69 5.53 -18.61
CA SER A 126 2.54 4.63 -18.57
C SER A 126 1.70 4.73 -17.30
N ILE A 127 2.09 5.57 -16.34
CA ILE A 127 1.33 5.73 -15.10
C ILE A 127 0.15 6.68 -15.30
N THR A 128 -1.01 6.27 -14.81
CA THR A 128 -2.27 7.03 -14.84
C THR A 128 -2.93 7.05 -13.47
N ALA A 129 -3.96 7.87 -13.31
CA ALA A 129 -4.78 7.84 -12.11
C ALA A 129 -5.49 6.49 -11.87
N GLY A 130 -5.60 5.63 -12.90
CA GLY A 130 -6.28 4.34 -12.81
C GLY A 130 -5.37 3.19 -12.36
N ASN A 131 -4.05 3.27 -12.59
CA ASN A 131 -3.08 2.26 -12.16
C ASN A 131 -2.17 2.77 -11.02
N ALA A 132 -2.54 3.89 -10.42
CA ALA A 132 -2.01 4.47 -9.20
C ALA A 132 -3.05 4.38 -8.08
N SER A 133 -2.60 4.43 -6.83
CA SER A 133 -3.49 4.59 -5.68
C SER A 133 -4.06 6.01 -5.62
N GLY A 134 -5.20 6.18 -4.96
CA GLY A 134 -5.72 7.51 -4.61
C GLY A 134 -4.99 8.12 -3.42
N THR A 135 -5.20 9.43 -3.21
CA THR A 135 -4.87 10.11 -1.95
C THR A 135 -6.05 9.94 -1.01
N ASN A 136 -5.87 9.20 0.07
CA ASN A 136 -6.95 8.72 0.91
C ASN A 136 -6.76 9.06 2.39
N ASP A 137 -7.87 9.17 3.09
CA ASP A 137 -7.93 9.36 4.53
C ASP A 137 -8.30 8.05 5.21
N ALA A 138 -7.55 7.66 6.23
CA ALA A 138 -7.86 6.50 7.06
C ALA A 138 -7.08 6.51 8.37
N ALA A 139 -7.57 5.71 9.31
CA ALA A 139 -6.84 5.30 10.49
C ALA A 139 -6.92 3.77 10.59
N ALA A 140 -5.83 3.15 10.98
CA ALA A 140 -5.75 1.72 11.25
C ALA A 140 -4.84 1.48 12.45
N GLY A 141 -5.11 0.45 13.23
CA GLY A 141 -4.33 0.13 14.42
C GLY A 141 -4.23 -1.38 14.64
N VAL A 142 -3.05 -1.81 15.08
CA VAL A 142 -2.78 -3.16 15.58
C VAL A 142 -2.13 -3.06 16.95
N ALA A 143 -2.55 -3.91 17.89
CA ALA A 143 -1.90 -4.03 19.18
C ALA A 143 -0.81 -5.09 19.08
N VAL A 144 0.43 -4.70 19.36
CA VAL A 144 1.58 -5.63 19.43
C VAL A 144 2.00 -5.74 20.89
N VAL A 145 1.96 -6.94 21.41
CA VAL A 145 2.28 -7.22 22.81
C VAL A 145 3.26 -8.38 22.91
N GLU A 146 3.99 -8.42 24.00
CA GLU A 146 4.86 -9.55 24.33
C GLU A 146 4.01 -10.79 24.69
N ARG A 147 4.48 -11.97 24.34
CA ARG A 147 3.74 -13.24 24.47
C ARG A 147 3.31 -13.55 25.90
N ASP A 148 4.23 -13.38 26.85
CA ASP A 148 3.93 -13.69 28.24
C ASP A 148 2.95 -12.66 28.85
N TYR A 149 3.03 -11.41 28.38
CA TYR A 149 2.06 -10.39 28.74
C TYR A 149 0.66 -10.75 28.22
N ALA A 150 0.55 -11.19 26.98
CA ALA A 150 -0.73 -11.62 26.41
C ALA A 150 -1.32 -12.79 27.21
N ALA A 151 -0.52 -13.79 27.51
CA ALA A 151 -0.94 -14.95 28.30
C ALA A 151 -1.38 -14.56 29.73
N ALA A 152 -0.60 -13.71 30.42
CA ALA A 152 -0.90 -13.26 31.77
C ALA A 152 -2.22 -12.44 31.87
N HIS A 153 -2.61 -11.77 30.77
CA HIS A 153 -3.80 -10.93 30.71
C HIS A 153 -4.98 -11.57 29.94
N GLY A 154 -4.84 -12.83 29.52
CA GLY A 154 -5.90 -13.55 28.79
C GLY A 154 -6.26 -12.91 27.46
N LEU A 155 -5.31 -12.25 26.79
CA LEU A 155 -5.55 -11.60 25.51
C LEU A 155 -5.67 -12.63 24.39
N ASN A 156 -6.62 -12.43 23.49
CA ASN A 156 -6.76 -13.24 22.29
C ASN A 156 -5.67 -12.86 21.28
N VAL A 157 -4.67 -13.72 21.12
CA VAL A 157 -3.59 -13.53 20.17
C VAL A 157 -4.08 -13.98 18.78
N MET A 158 -4.25 -13.02 17.87
CA MET A 158 -4.73 -13.27 16.51
C MET A 158 -3.63 -13.79 15.58
N ALA A 159 -2.38 -13.38 15.79
CA ALA A 159 -1.23 -13.78 15.01
C ALA A 159 0.07 -13.58 15.78
N THR A 160 1.12 -14.24 15.35
CA THR A 160 2.50 -14.06 15.87
C THR A 160 3.36 -13.38 14.81
N VAL A 161 4.09 -12.33 15.18
CA VAL A 161 5.12 -11.74 14.30
C VAL A 161 6.32 -12.67 14.27
N ARG A 162 6.65 -13.20 13.08
CA ARG A 162 7.78 -14.13 12.85
C ARG A 162 9.05 -13.39 12.51
N ALA A 163 8.95 -12.38 11.66
CA ALA A 163 10.07 -11.55 11.24
C ALA A 163 9.58 -10.20 10.73
N TRP A 164 10.44 -9.22 10.75
CA TRP A 164 10.21 -7.90 10.16
C TRP A 164 11.53 -7.27 9.74
N GLY A 165 11.46 -6.29 8.87
CA GLY A 165 12.65 -5.56 8.45
C GLY A 165 12.36 -4.35 7.59
N ALA A 166 13.41 -3.57 7.41
CA ALA A 166 13.43 -2.46 6.47
C ALA A 166 14.62 -2.61 5.51
N ALA A 167 14.49 -2.07 4.33
CA ALA A 167 15.57 -2.00 3.33
C ALA A 167 15.66 -0.59 2.76
N GLY A 168 16.88 -0.20 2.33
CA GLY A 168 17.13 1.02 1.58
C GLY A 168 17.47 0.68 0.14
N VAL A 169 17.03 1.54 -0.77
CA VAL A 169 17.36 1.56 -2.20
C VAL A 169 17.64 3.00 -2.62
N PRO A 170 18.28 3.25 -3.78
CA PRO A 170 18.38 4.61 -4.31
C PRO A 170 17.00 5.28 -4.40
N PRO A 171 16.87 6.59 -4.12
CA PRO A 171 15.58 7.29 -4.18
C PRO A 171 14.83 7.15 -5.50
N ARG A 172 15.56 7.09 -6.63
CA ARG A 172 14.97 6.83 -7.95
C ARG A 172 14.23 5.50 -8.03
N ASP A 173 14.63 4.53 -7.23
CA ASP A 173 14.12 3.16 -7.21
C ASP A 173 13.19 2.91 -6.03
N THR A 174 12.54 3.95 -5.51
CA THR A 174 11.71 3.88 -4.28
C THR A 174 10.70 2.72 -4.32
N GLY A 175 10.04 2.47 -5.46
CA GLY A 175 9.10 1.35 -5.59
C GLY A 175 9.76 -0.02 -5.37
N LEU A 176 11.02 -0.17 -5.76
CA LEU A 176 11.80 -1.40 -5.54
C LEU A 176 12.17 -1.64 -4.08
N GLY A 177 11.94 -0.64 -3.20
CA GLY A 177 12.09 -0.82 -1.76
C GLY A 177 11.23 -1.96 -1.23
N ALA A 178 9.99 -2.10 -1.73
CA ALA A 178 9.10 -3.21 -1.39
C ALA A 178 9.66 -4.55 -1.86
N VAL A 179 10.17 -4.63 -3.08
CA VAL A 179 10.78 -5.84 -3.64
C VAL A 179 12.02 -6.24 -2.84
N LYS A 180 12.90 -5.27 -2.56
CA LYS A 180 14.15 -5.51 -1.82
C LYS A 180 13.91 -6.00 -0.39
N VAL A 181 12.92 -5.45 0.29
CA VAL A 181 12.65 -5.82 1.68
C VAL A 181 12.02 -7.20 1.82
N ILE A 182 11.26 -7.66 0.83
CA ILE A 182 10.70 -9.02 0.79
C ILE A 182 11.82 -10.06 0.94
N GLY A 183 12.83 -10.03 0.05
CA GLY A 183 13.96 -10.97 0.12
C GLY A 183 14.69 -10.90 1.46
N LYS A 184 14.98 -9.69 1.93
CA LYS A 184 15.66 -9.49 3.22
C LYS A 184 14.91 -10.11 4.40
N VAL A 185 13.57 -10.00 4.42
CA VAL A 185 12.76 -10.49 5.55
C VAL A 185 12.54 -12.00 5.43
N LEU A 186 12.42 -12.55 4.21
CA LEU A 186 12.42 -13.99 3.97
C LEU A 186 13.73 -14.63 4.46
N ASP A 187 14.88 -14.09 4.05
CA ASP A 187 16.20 -14.57 4.50
C ASP A 187 16.32 -14.53 6.02
N ARG A 188 15.88 -13.45 6.64
CA ARG A 188 15.90 -13.28 8.10
C ARG A 188 15.03 -14.32 8.83
N ALA A 189 13.90 -14.70 8.22
CA ALA A 189 12.99 -15.70 8.75
C ALA A 189 13.42 -17.13 8.44
N GLY A 190 14.38 -17.33 7.54
CA GLY A 190 14.76 -18.64 7.00
C GLY A 190 13.66 -19.27 6.14
N LEU A 191 12.84 -18.44 5.49
CA LEU A 191 11.70 -18.86 4.69
C LEU A 191 11.95 -18.61 3.21
N LYS A 192 11.23 -19.36 2.38
CA LYS A 192 11.16 -19.20 0.91
C LYS A 192 9.82 -18.57 0.52
N PRO A 193 9.70 -17.99 -0.68
CA PRO A 193 8.42 -17.49 -1.18
C PRO A 193 7.29 -18.54 -1.14
N SER A 194 7.63 -19.82 -1.39
CA SER A 194 6.66 -20.94 -1.33
C SER A 194 6.12 -21.26 0.05
N ASP A 195 6.74 -20.76 1.12
CA ASP A 195 6.29 -20.98 2.50
C ASP A 195 5.25 -19.92 2.93
N ILE A 196 5.06 -18.90 2.12
CA ILE A 196 4.10 -17.81 2.37
C ILE A 196 2.77 -18.14 1.69
N ALA A 197 1.75 -18.32 2.50
CA ALA A 197 0.40 -18.66 2.02
C ALA A 197 -0.32 -17.46 1.38
N LEU A 198 -0.11 -16.24 1.90
CA LEU A 198 -0.77 -15.02 1.43
C LEU A 198 0.18 -13.82 1.48
N TRP A 199 -0.01 -12.92 0.52
CA TRP A 199 0.77 -11.71 0.38
C TRP A 199 -0.11 -10.47 0.35
N GLU A 200 0.25 -9.45 1.12
CA GLU A 200 -0.21 -8.08 0.98
C GLU A 200 0.97 -7.23 0.52
N ILE A 201 0.99 -6.84 -0.74
CA ILE A 201 2.04 -5.97 -1.32
C ILE A 201 1.37 -4.68 -1.74
N ASN A 202 1.71 -3.58 -1.07
CA ASN A 202 1.01 -2.32 -1.28
C ASN A 202 1.04 -1.86 -2.74
N GLU A 203 -0.13 -1.48 -3.24
CA GLU A 203 -0.33 -0.98 -4.59
C GLU A 203 -0.30 0.57 -4.61
N ALA A 204 0.80 1.17 -4.10
CA ALA A 204 0.98 2.61 -4.32
C ALA A 204 0.86 2.95 -5.81
N PHE A 205 1.39 2.04 -6.64
CA PHE A 205 1.19 1.92 -8.09
C PHE A 205 1.15 0.43 -8.43
N ALA A 206 0.39 0.04 -9.44
CA ALA A 206 0.24 -1.36 -9.85
C ALA A 206 1.59 -2.01 -10.24
N SER A 207 2.57 -1.24 -10.67
CA SER A 207 3.91 -1.73 -11.00
C SER A 207 4.64 -2.37 -9.82
N VAL A 208 4.37 -1.95 -8.57
CA VAL A 208 5.09 -2.44 -7.38
C VAL A 208 4.79 -3.93 -7.10
N PRO A 209 3.53 -4.36 -6.91
CA PRO A 209 3.24 -5.78 -6.70
C PRO A 209 3.56 -6.63 -7.92
N ILE A 210 3.39 -6.11 -9.16
CA ILE A 210 3.78 -6.84 -10.39
C ILE A 210 5.30 -7.11 -10.38
N ALA A 211 6.12 -6.11 -10.02
CA ALA A 211 7.56 -6.29 -9.92
C ALA A 211 7.94 -7.37 -8.88
N ALA A 212 7.26 -7.37 -7.72
CA ALA A 212 7.48 -8.39 -6.71
C ALA A 212 7.07 -9.79 -7.19
N CYS A 213 5.94 -9.92 -7.90
CA CYS A 213 5.51 -11.18 -8.50
C CYS A 213 6.54 -11.70 -9.52
N LYS A 214 7.04 -10.82 -10.39
CA LYS A 214 8.09 -11.19 -11.37
C LYS A 214 9.41 -11.58 -10.70
N GLU A 215 9.85 -10.87 -9.65
CA GLU A 215 11.10 -11.14 -8.95
C GLU A 215 11.10 -12.48 -8.22
N TYR A 216 10.01 -12.78 -7.52
CA TYR A 216 9.95 -13.96 -6.63
C TYR A 216 9.12 -15.11 -7.20
N GLY A 217 8.59 -14.99 -8.41
CA GLY A 217 7.72 -16.00 -9.03
C GLY A 217 6.44 -16.25 -8.23
N LEU A 218 5.83 -15.17 -7.68
CA LEU A 218 4.64 -15.31 -6.85
C LEU A 218 3.41 -15.64 -7.70
N ASP A 219 2.55 -16.50 -7.16
CA ASP A 219 1.22 -16.68 -7.70
C ASP A 219 0.38 -15.42 -7.39
N GLU A 220 0.01 -14.70 -8.42
CA GLU A 220 -0.77 -13.47 -8.31
C GLU A 220 -2.14 -13.67 -7.64
N GLU A 221 -2.68 -14.90 -7.62
CA GLU A 221 -3.94 -15.21 -6.91
C GLU A 221 -3.78 -15.17 -5.39
N LEU A 222 -2.55 -15.33 -4.88
CA LEU A 222 -2.23 -15.22 -3.47
C LEU A 222 -1.82 -13.82 -3.04
N VAL A 223 -1.69 -12.87 -4.00
CA VAL A 223 -1.28 -11.49 -3.74
C VAL A 223 -2.49 -10.56 -3.79
N ASN A 224 -2.67 -9.74 -2.74
CA ASN A 224 -3.73 -8.72 -2.66
C ASN A 224 -5.13 -9.29 -2.95
N PHE A 225 -5.45 -10.37 -2.31
CA PHE A 225 -6.63 -11.22 -2.50
C PHE A 225 -7.98 -10.52 -2.25
N SER A 226 -7.96 -9.39 -1.54
CA SER A 226 -9.15 -8.54 -1.25
C SER A 226 -9.01 -7.12 -1.82
N GLY A 227 -8.15 -6.94 -2.83
CA GLY A 227 -7.74 -5.62 -3.30
C GLY A 227 -6.70 -4.97 -2.39
N SER A 228 -6.10 -3.87 -2.84
CA SER A 228 -5.12 -3.11 -2.07
C SER A 228 -5.10 -1.64 -2.51
N GLY A 229 -3.93 -0.99 -2.61
CA GLY A 229 -3.80 0.45 -2.81
C GLY A 229 -4.54 1.03 -4.02
N CYS A 230 -4.56 0.34 -5.16
CA CYS A 230 -5.28 0.81 -6.35
C CYS A 230 -6.81 0.86 -6.13
N SER A 231 -7.36 -0.05 -5.34
CA SER A 231 -8.79 -0.17 -5.11
C SER A 231 -9.26 0.33 -3.76
N LEU A 232 -8.62 -0.09 -2.66
CA LEU A 232 -8.96 0.35 -1.29
C LEU A 232 -8.36 1.72 -0.96
N GLY A 233 -7.37 2.15 -1.75
CA GLY A 233 -6.65 3.37 -1.52
C GLY A 233 -5.35 3.19 -0.71
N HIS A 234 -4.54 4.25 -0.68
CA HIS A 234 -3.25 4.24 0.02
C HIS A 234 -3.11 5.42 0.98
N PRO A 235 -3.80 5.40 2.11
CA PRO A 235 -3.57 6.33 3.21
C PRO A 235 -2.19 6.02 3.83
N ILE A 236 -1.16 6.73 3.40
CA ILE A 236 0.27 6.40 3.56
C ILE A 236 0.62 5.92 4.98
N ALA A 237 0.17 6.63 6.01
CA ALA A 237 0.48 6.29 7.40
C ALA A 237 -0.37 5.13 7.97
N ALA A 238 -1.49 4.78 7.35
CA ALA A 238 -2.40 3.74 7.81
C ALA A 238 -2.25 2.42 7.04
N SER A 239 -1.75 2.45 5.80
CA SER A 239 -1.71 1.29 4.91
C SER A 239 -1.02 0.07 5.50
N GLY A 240 0.11 0.24 6.19
CA GLY A 240 0.83 -0.88 6.79
C GLY A 240 0.00 -1.63 7.84
N ALA A 241 -0.67 -0.91 8.74
CA ALA A 241 -1.54 -1.51 9.76
C ALA A 241 -2.78 -2.15 9.10
N ARG A 242 -3.40 -1.49 8.11
CA ARG A 242 -4.52 -2.06 7.33
C ARG A 242 -4.13 -3.38 6.67
N MET A 243 -2.99 -3.42 5.97
CA MET A 243 -2.51 -4.63 5.28
C MET A 243 -2.30 -5.79 6.24
N VAL A 244 -1.69 -5.54 7.41
CA VAL A 244 -1.51 -6.58 8.44
C VAL A 244 -2.86 -7.06 8.96
N THR A 245 -3.81 -6.16 9.20
CA THR A 245 -5.16 -6.51 9.66
C THR A 245 -5.85 -7.42 8.65
N THR A 246 -5.96 -7.02 7.39
CA THR A 246 -6.59 -7.80 6.32
C THR A 246 -5.93 -9.18 6.15
N LEU A 247 -4.58 -9.20 6.20
CA LEU A 247 -3.80 -10.43 6.07
C LEU A 247 -4.11 -11.42 7.21
N VAL A 248 -4.13 -10.95 8.46
CA VAL A 248 -4.41 -11.79 9.63
C VAL A 248 -5.83 -12.35 9.58
N TYR A 249 -6.84 -11.54 9.29
CA TYR A 249 -8.22 -12.03 9.17
C TYR A 249 -8.40 -13.04 8.04
N GLU A 250 -7.77 -12.84 6.88
CA GLU A 250 -7.88 -13.80 5.79
C GLU A 250 -7.14 -15.10 6.08
N LEU A 251 -5.98 -15.06 6.74
CA LEU A 251 -5.29 -16.26 7.20
C LEU A 251 -6.18 -17.05 8.19
N GLN A 252 -6.84 -16.37 9.13
CA GLN A 252 -7.80 -17.02 10.04
C GLN A 252 -8.96 -17.69 9.28
N ARG A 253 -9.54 -16.99 8.28
CA ARG A 253 -10.63 -17.55 7.46
C ARG A 253 -10.19 -18.79 6.67
N ARG A 254 -8.91 -18.87 6.31
CA ARG A 254 -8.32 -20.03 5.59
C ARG A 254 -7.81 -21.14 6.51
N GLY A 255 -7.92 -20.98 7.82
CA GLY A 255 -7.51 -22.01 8.79
C GLY A 255 -6.05 -21.88 9.25
N GLY A 256 -5.44 -20.74 9.04
CA GLY A 256 -4.07 -20.43 9.46
C GLY A 256 -3.07 -20.34 8.32
N GLY A 257 -1.80 -20.16 8.67
CA GLY A 257 -0.70 -20.09 7.73
C GLY A 257 0.22 -18.90 7.96
N ILE A 258 1.23 -18.77 7.11
CA ILE A 258 2.21 -17.67 7.16
C ILE A 258 1.85 -16.66 6.08
N GLY A 259 1.81 -15.39 6.44
CA GLY A 259 1.57 -14.31 5.50
C GLY A 259 2.64 -13.21 5.60
N MET A 260 2.82 -12.48 4.51
CA MET A 260 3.73 -11.34 4.45
C MET A 260 3.02 -10.08 3.98
N ALA A 261 3.21 -8.98 4.71
CA ALA A 261 2.87 -7.64 4.25
C ALA A 261 4.14 -6.87 3.91
N ALA A 262 4.18 -6.21 2.74
CA ALA A 262 5.32 -5.42 2.27
C ALA A 262 4.89 -4.14 1.56
N MET A 263 5.63 -3.04 1.77
CA MET A 263 5.37 -1.75 1.13
C MET A 263 6.65 -0.95 0.93
N CYS A 264 6.66 -0.10 -0.08
CA CYS A 264 7.67 0.92 -0.26
C CYS A 264 7.36 2.17 0.58
N ALA A 265 8.37 2.98 0.83
CA ALA A 265 8.23 4.28 1.50
C ALA A 265 9.12 5.32 0.83
N GLY A 266 8.70 6.59 0.87
CA GLY A 266 9.36 7.69 0.21
C GLY A 266 10.83 7.84 0.57
N GLY A 267 11.65 8.26 -0.40
CA GLY A 267 13.10 8.41 -0.23
C GLY A 267 13.90 7.12 -0.38
N GLY A 268 13.36 6.10 -1.03
CA GLY A 268 14.07 4.86 -1.32
C GLY A 268 14.05 3.86 -0.15
N GLN A 269 12.92 3.64 0.47
CA GLN A 269 12.79 2.72 1.60
C GLN A 269 11.75 1.62 1.31
N GLY A 270 11.87 0.51 2.01
CA GLY A 270 10.85 -0.54 2.07
C GLY A 270 10.72 -1.11 3.48
N GLY A 271 9.51 -1.49 3.86
CA GLY A 271 9.21 -2.18 5.10
C GLY A 271 8.40 -3.44 4.85
N ALA A 272 8.69 -4.52 5.59
CA ALA A 272 7.90 -5.75 5.53
C ALA A 272 7.83 -6.44 6.88
N VAL A 273 6.75 -7.22 7.05
CA VAL A 273 6.51 -8.04 8.23
C VAL A 273 5.93 -9.40 7.80
N ILE A 274 6.39 -10.47 8.44
CA ILE A 274 5.83 -11.81 8.33
C ILE A 274 5.06 -12.10 9.62
N VAL A 275 3.82 -12.54 9.44
CA VAL A 275 2.94 -12.98 10.52
C VAL A 275 2.52 -14.44 10.31
N GLU A 276 2.24 -15.14 11.41
CA GLU A 276 1.72 -16.52 11.40
C GLU A 276 0.47 -16.59 12.26
N VAL A 277 -0.56 -17.24 11.72
CA VAL A 277 -1.87 -17.49 12.33
C VAL A 277 -2.05 -18.97 12.57
#